data_3110d78b2c8ab6d371956050a9a829c4
#
_entry.id   3110d78b2c8ab6d371956050a9a829c4
#
_cell.length_a   1.000
_cell.length_b   1.000
_cell.length_c   1.000
_cell.angle_alpha   90.00
_cell.angle_beta   90.00
_cell.angle_gamma   90.00
#
_symmetry.space_group_name_H-M   'P 1'
#
loop_
_entity.id
_entity.type
_entity.pdbx_description
1 polymer ?
#
loop_
_entity_poly.entity_id
_entity_poly.type
_entity_poly.pdbx_seq_one_letter_code
_entity_poly.pdbx_strand_id
1 'polypeptide(L)'
;MKQALELRISLPEREWTDTTTLKLRGHLATLIDDEIWDVETAQSRALLNEARELLGDEARPTETTPPGFAYEYMRSLALVTRTAAAVYRLRHVDRDRKRRTMESNR
;
A
#
# COMPACT_ATOMS: atom_id res chain seq x y z
N MET A 1 31.78 16.56 -1.25
CA MET A 1 31.57 15.64 -2.37
C MET A 1 31.16 14.25 -1.94
N LYS A 2 31.97 13.63 -1.10
CA LYS A 2 31.62 12.31 -0.58
C LYS A 2 30.29 12.32 0.16
N GLN A 3 30.03 13.38 0.91
CA GLN A 3 28.77 13.49 1.65
C GLN A 3 27.54 13.51 0.76
N ALA A 4 27.62 14.17 -0.38
CA ALA A 4 26.51 14.20 -1.31
C ALA A 4 26.23 12.82 -1.91
N LEU A 5 27.29 12.07 -2.21
CA LEU A 5 27.16 10.72 -2.72
C LEU A 5 26.64 9.77 -1.64
N GLU A 6 27.12 9.95 -0.42
CA GLU A 6 26.67 9.15 0.71
C GLU A 6 25.18 9.37 0.97
N LEU A 7 24.71 10.61 0.87
CA LEU A 7 23.31 10.92 1.03
C LEU A 7 22.42 10.25 0.00
N ARG A 8 22.93 10.06 -1.23
CA ARG A 8 22.18 9.40 -2.29
C ARG A 8 21.99 7.92 -2.05
N ILE A 9 22.99 7.29 -1.44
CA ILE A 9 22.97 5.85 -1.21
C ILE A 9 22.72 5.48 0.25
N SER A 10 22.66 6.51 1.10
CA SER A 10 22.35 6.29 2.52
C SER A 10 20.90 5.87 2.69
N LEU A 11 20.71 4.82 3.46
CA LEU A 11 19.38 4.37 3.83
C LEU A 11 18.90 5.13 5.06
N PRO A 12 17.59 5.33 5.22
CA PRO A 12 17.06 5.83 6.47
C PRO A 12 17.41 4.90 7.62
N GLU A 13 17.33 5.40 8.83
CA GLU A 13 17.53 4.57 10.01
C GLU A 13 16.52 3.44 10.02
N ARG A 14 16.96 2.26 10.44
CA ARG A 14 16.10 1.08 10.47
C ARG A 14 14.85 1.31 11.30
N GLU A 15 14.97 2.04 12.39
CA GLU A 15 13.84 2.37 13.23
C GLU A 15 12.77 3.13 12.47
N TRP A 16 13.17 4.11 11.67
CA TRP A 16 12.24 4.86 10.83
C TRP A 16 11.58 3.95 9.79
N THR A 17 12.38 3.10 9.16
CA THR A 17 11.89 2.15 8.16
C THR A 17 10.85 1.22 8.78
N ASP A 18 11.14 0.66 9.94
CA ASP A 18 10.25 -0.27 10.61
C ASP A 18 8.96 0.41 11.07
N THR A 19 9.06 1.61 11.62
CA THR A 19 7.90 2.37 12.06
C THR A 19 6.99 2.70 10.88
N THR A 20 7.59 3.16 9.78
CA THR A 20 6.86 3.48 8.56
C THR A 20 6.20 2.24 7.98
N THR A 21 6.92 1.11 7.99
CA THR A 21 6.40 -0.18 7.53
C THR A 21 5.15 -0.59 8.32
N LEU A 22 5.19 -0.47 9.63
CA LEU A 22 4.04 -0.81 10.46
C LEU A 22 2.82 0.05 10.14
N LYS A 23 3.02 1.34 9.96
CA LYS A 23 1.93 2.25 9.60
C LYS A 23 1.34 1.90 8.24
N LEU A 24 2.18 1.61 7.27
CA LEU A 24 1.73 1.26 5.93
C LEU A 24 0.99 -0.08 5.93
N ARG A 25 1.48 -1.07 6.66
CA ARG A 25 0.82 -2.37 6.76
C ARG A 25 -0.59 -2.21 7.35
N GLY A 26 -0.71 -1.42 8.42
CA GLY A 26 -2.01 -1.16 9.03
C GLY A 26 -2.96 -0.44 8.08
N HIS A 27 -2.46 0.56 7.38
CA HIS A 27 -3.25 1.32 6.42
C HIS A 27 -3.72 0.44 5.26
N LEU A 28 -2.80 -0.33 4.68
CA LEU A 28 -3.14 -1.21 3.57
C LEU A 28 -4.15 -2.28 3.99
N ALA A 29 -3.95 -2.90 5.14
CA ALA A 29 -4.87 -3.91 5.65
C ALA A 29 -6.28 -3.34 5.80
N THR A 30 -6.39 -2.12 6.31
CA THR A 30 -7.67 -1.43 6.45
C THR A 30 -8.32 -1.17 5.09
N LEU A 31 -7.52 -0.73 4.13
CA LEU A 31 -8.02 -0.43 2.79
C LEU A 31 -8.58 -1.65 2.08
N ILE A 32 -7.87 -2.77 2.12
CA ILE A 32 -8.29 -3.95 1.37
C ILE A 32 -9.40 -4.75 2.06
N ASP A 33 -9.68 -4.44 3.31
CA ASP A 33 -10.75 -5.10 4.06
C ASP A 33 -12.12 -4.52 3.74
N ASP A 34 -12.20 -3.44 2.98
CA ASP A 34 -13.44 -2.78 2.63
C ASP A 34 -14.16 -3.52 1.50
N GLU A 35 -15.48 -3.58 1.59
CA GLU A 35 -16.34 -4.26 0.60
C GLU A 35 -16.39 -3.53 -0.75
N ILE A 36 -15.89 -2.31 -0.81
CA ILE A 36 -15.93 -1.52 -2.03
C ILE A 36 -15.11 -2.12 -3.17
N TRP A 37 -14.23 -3.07 -2.85
CA TRP A 37 -13.37 -3.69 -3.85
C TRP A 37 -14.15 -4.62 -4.78
N ASP A 38 -14.01 -4.35 -6.07
CA ASP A 38 -14.58 -5.18 -7.12
C ASP A 38 -13.50 -6.15 -7.58
N VAL A 39 -13.62 -7.39 -7.17
CA VAL A 39 -12.62 -8.43 -7.50
C VAL A 39 -12.86 -9.07 -8.87
N GLU A 40 -13.91 -8.64 -9.57
CA GLU A 40 -14.20 -9.17 -10.91
C GLU A 40 -13.23 -8.64 -11.96
N THR A 41 -12.68 -7.44 -11.75
CA THR A 41 -11.71 -6.91 -12.69
C THR A 41 -10.34 -7.52 -12.43
N ALA A 42 -9.60 -7.76 -13.53
CA ALA A 42 -8.25 -8.31 -13.45
C ALA A 42 -7.33 -7.38 -12.66
N GLN A 43 -7.49 -6.07 -12.85
CA GLN A 43 -6.69 -5.06 -12.18
C GLN A 43 -6.88 -5.09 -10.65
N SER A 44 -8.13 -5.13 -10.21
CA SER A 44 -8.44 -5.17 -8.78
C SER A 44 -7.94 -6.46 -8.15
N ARG A 45 -8.09 -7.56 -8.87
CA ARG A 45 -7.63 -8.87 -8.39
C ARG A 45 -6.12 -8.90 -8.23
N ALA A 46 -5.39 -8.38 -9.22
CA ALA A 46 -3.93 -8.32 -9.18
C ALA A 46 -3.45 -7.45 -8.02
N LEU A 47 -4.08 -6.30 -7.83
CA LEU A 47 -3.73 -5.38 -6.74
C LEU A 47 -3.98 -6.01 -5.38
N LEU A 48 -5.12 -6.66 -5.20
CA LEU A 48 -5.45 -7.34 -3.94
C LEU A 48 -4.50 -8.48 -3.65
N ASN A 49 -4.12 -9.25 -4.68
CA ASN A 49 -3.17 -10.34 -4.51
C ASN A 49 -1.80 -9.83 -4.08
N GLU A 50 -1.33 -8.76 -4.72
CA GLU A 50 -0.06 -8.14 -4.36
C GLU A 50 -0.08 -7.60 -2.93
N ALA A 51 -1.18 -6.94 -2.55
CA ALA A 51 -1.34 -6.43 -1.19
C ALA A 51 -1.30 -7.56 -0.16
N ARG A 52 -1.99 -8.67 -0.43
CA ARG A 52 -2.01 -9.82 0.48
C ARG A 52 -0.64 -10.47 0.61
N GLU A 53 0.11 -10.56 -0.48
CA GLU A 53 1.46 -11.09 -0.44
C GLU A 53 2.36 -10.23 0.44
N LEU A 54 2.28 -8.92 0.29
CA LEU A 54 3.08 -8.00 1.10
C LEU A 54 2.70 -8.01 2.57
N LEU A 55 1.42 -8.25 2.86
CA LEU A 55 0.94 -8.32 4.24
C LEU A 55 1.19 -9.67 4.89
N GLY A 56 1.60 -10.67 4.11
CA GLY A 56 1.93 -11.99 4.65
C GLY A 56 3.15 -11.96 5.56
N ASP A 57 3.17 -12.87 6.53
CA ASP A 57 4.25 -12.93 7.50
C ASP A 57 5.60 -13.25 6.86
N GLU A 58 5.60 -14.04 5.79
CA GLU A 58 6.82 -14.43 5.09
C GLU A 58 7.51 -13.26 4.41
N ALA A 59 6.73 -12.29 3.94
CA ALA A 59 7.28 -11.11 3.28
C ALA A 59 7.80 -10.08 4.28
N ARG A 60 7.37 -10.16 5.52
CA ARG A 60 7.67 -9.17 6.55
C ARG A 60 9.14 -9.20 6.95
N PRO A 61 9.82 -8.03 6.96
CA PRO A 61 11.19 -7.98 7.44
C PRO A 61 11.31 -8.38 8.91
N THR A 62 12.42 -9.05 9.23
CA THR A 62 12.73 -9.46 10.59
C THR A 62 13.99 -8.73 11.05
N GLU A 63 14.42 -9.00 12.29
CA GLU A 63 15.65 -8.43 12.82
C GLU A 63 16.86 -8.80 11.99
N THR A 64 16.81 -9.96 11.34
CA THR A 64 17.94 -10.44 10.54
C THR A 64 17.88 -9.98 9.09
N THR A 65 16.79 -9.33 8.67
CA THR A 65 16.67 -8.80 7.31
C THR A 65 17.64 -7.64 7.13
N PRO A 66 18.51 -7.66 6.10
CA PRO A 66 19.42 -6.54 5.86
C PRO A 66 18.65 -5.24 5.65
N PRO A 67 19.20 -4.10 6.10
CA PRO A 67 18.50 -2.80 6.00
C PRO A 67 18.04 -2.44 4.61
N GLY A 68 18.83 -2.77 3.59
CA GLY A 68 18.46 -2.49 2.20
C GLY A 68 17.19 -3.21 1.76
N PHE A 69 17.06 -4.48 2.14
CA PHE A 69 15.88 -5.27 1.81
C PHE A 69 14.66 -4.81 2.62
N ALA A 70 14.87 -4.42 3.88
CA ALA A 70 13.78 -3.88 4.69
C ALA A 70 13.25 -2.58 4.09
N TYR A 71 14.13 -1.74 3.60
CA TYR A 71 13.76 -0.49 2.95
C TYR A 71 13.02 -0.74 1.63
N GLU A 72 13.50 -1.70 0.83
CA GLU A 72 12.83 -2.05 -0.43
C GLU A 72 11.43 -2.61 -0.19
N TYR A 73 11.26 -3.41 0.85
CA TYR A 73 9.96 -3.90 1.25
C TYR A 73 9.04 -2.72 1.60
N MET A 74 9.53 -1.78 2.40
CA MET A 74 8.76 -0.59 2.77
C MET A 74 8.35 0.21 1.52
N ARG A 75 9.25 0.37 0.56
CA ARG A 75 8.95 1.08 -0.68
C ARG A 75 7.86 0.38 -1.50
N SER A 76 7.96 -0.93 -1.63
CA SER A 76 6.96 -1.72 -2.34
C SER A 76 5.60 -1.59 -1.67
N LEU A 77 5.60 -1.66 -0.34
CA LEU A 77 4.39 -1.50 0.45
C LEU A 77 3.78 -0.11 0.28
N ALA A 78 4.62 0.92 0.25
CA ALA A 78 4.17 2.29 0.04
C ALA A 78 3.53 2.47 -1.32
N LEU A 79 4.12 1.89 -2.37
CA LEU A 79 3.59 1.97 -3.72
C LEU A 79 2.22 1.27 -3.83
N VAL A 80 2.11 0.08 -3.28
CA VAL A 80 0.85 -0.67 -3.31
C VAL A 80 -0.21 0.05 -2.50
N THR A 81 0.15 0.57 -1.32
CA THR A 81 -0.77 1.32 -0.48
C THR A 81 -1.28 2.57 -1.20
N ARG A 82 -0.39 3.29 -1.86
CA ARG A 82 -0.75 4.48 -2.63
C ARG A 82 -1.71 4.15 -3.76
N THR A 83 -1.43 3.08 -4.50
CA THR A 83 -2.28 2.64 -5.60
C THR A 83 -3.65 2.20 -5.07
N ALA A 84 -3.65 1.43 -4.00
CA ALA A 84 -4.88 0.97 -3.38
C ALA A 84 -5.73 2.14 -2.89
N ALA A 85 -5.11 3.14 -2.27
CA ALA A 85 -5.82 4.32 -1.79
C ALA A 85 -6.45 5.11 -2.95
N ALA A 86 -5.73 5.22 -4.07
CA ALA A 86 -6.24 5.93 -5.25
C ALA A 86 -7.43 5.20 -5.86
N VAL A 87 -7.32 3.88 -6.02
CA VAL A 87 -8.41 3.06 -6.56
C VAL A 87 -9.62 3.08 -5.61
N TYR A 88 -9.36 2.98 -4.32
CA TYR A 88 -10.40 3.03 -3.29
C TYR A 88 -11.21 4.33 -3.42
N ARG A 89 -10.53 5.46 -3.54
CA ARG A 89 -11.19 6.76 -3.66
C ARG A 89 -12.03 6.86 -4.92
N LEU A 90 -11.52 6.37 -6.03
CA LEU A 90 -12.26 6.39 -7.30
C LEU A 90 -13.53 5.56 -7.22
N ARG A 91 -13.43 4.37 -6.64
CA ARG A 91 -14.59 3.49 -6.50
C ARG A 91 -15.61 4.05 -5.53
N HIS A 92 -15.15 4.73 -4.49
CA HIS A 92 -16.03 5.36 -3.51
C HIS A 92 -16.82 6.51 -4.15
N VAL A 93 -16.15 7.33 -4.95
CA VAL A 93 -16.81 8.42 -5.69
C VAL A 93 -17.83 7.86 -6.67
N ASP A 94 -17.49 6.82 -7.40
CA ASP A 94 -18.39 6.16 -8.36
C ASP A 94 -19.64 5.63 -7.67
N ARG A 95 -19.46 4.99 -6.53
CA ARG A 95 -20.53 4.44 -5.72
C ARG A 95 -21.49 5.54 -5.29
N ASP A 96 -20.95 6.66 -4.81
CA ASP A 96 -21.76 7.81 -4.40
C ASP A 96 -22.50 8.44 -5.58
N ARG A 97 -21.83 8.53 -6.73
CA ARG A 97 -22.43 9.06 -7.94
C ARG A 97 -23.62 8.21 -8.39
N LYS A 98 -23.49 6.91 -8.40
CA LYS A 98 -24.55 5.99 -8.75
C LYS A 98 -25.73 6.11 -7.78
N ARG A 99 -25.44 6.25 -6.50
CA ARG A 99 -26.49 6.45 -5.49
C ARG A 99 -27.28 7.72 -5.74
N ARG A 100 -26.59 8.83 -6.03
CA ARG A 100 -27.25 10.11 -6.33
C ARG A 100 -28.13 10.03 -7.57
N THR A 101 -27.63 9.36 -8.60
CA THR A 101 -28.38 9.18 -9.83
C THR A 101 -29.67 8.40 -9.58
N MET A 102 -29.59 7.33 -8.80
CA MET A 102 -30.77 6.53 -8.45
C MET A 102 -31.78 7.33 -7.64
N GLU A 103 -31.32 8.16 -6.71
CA GLU A 103 -32.21 9.01 -5.93
C GLU A 103 -32.87 10.07 -6.77
N SER A 104 -32.15 10.63 -7.75
CA SER A 104 -32.66 11.66 -8.63
C SER A 104 -33.75 11.15 -9.58
N ASN A 105 -33.76 9.87 -9.88
CA ASN A 105 -34.70 9.24 -10.78
C ASN A 105 -36.03 8.87 -10.14
N ARG A 106 -36.17 9.14 -8.86
CA ARG A 106 -37.44 8.96 -8.16
C ARG A 106 -38.28 10.23 -8.28
#